data_a4130179794a0eaa76f786051a4daa54
#
_entry.id   a4130179794a0eaa76f786051a4daa54
#
_cell.length_a   1.000
_cell.length_b   1.000
_cell.length_c   1.000
_cell.angle_alpha   90.00
_cell.angle_beta   90.00
_cell.angle_gamma   90.00
#
_symmetry.space_group_name_H-M   'P 1'
#
loop_
_entity.id
_entity.type
_entity.pdbx_description
1 polymer ?
#
loop_
_entity_poly.entity_id
_entity_poly.type
_entity_poly.pdbx_seq_one_letter_code
_entity_poly.pdbx_strand_id
1 'polypeptide(L)'
;MASPGTSGAQMTAAMARGLNLILTPGVYDLNQPIVVPHPGTVILGLGMATLVPQHGNAAMIVVPNSGVKLSGLIIDAGPVNSPVLLSVGTPGPADAGHPDLIQDVFFRIGGAETTPVSATVSLLDNASDSIVDDLWAWRADHGNAVGWTVNKADTGVVVTGNNVTAYGLAVEHYQKNEVIWSGQGGTDIFFQNELPYDPPSQSAWMASPTQDGYPAFLVTPNVKSFQGYGMGSYVVFISTPATLFDAEAFQAPHTPGVQFHNILGVWIAGSGGDNSIINGVGGPVTSTNPGTVEPVDLTSYP
;
A
#
# COMPACT_ATOMS: atom_id res chain seq x y z
N MET A 1 -0.58 22.61 17.61
CA MET A 1 0.36 22.64 16.47
C MET A 1 1.68 22.02 16.93
N ALA A 2 2.25 21.14 16.13
CA ALA A 2 3.56 20.53 16.37
C ALA A 2 4.53 20.99 15.29
N SER A 3 5.82 21.08 15.63
CA SER A 3 6.93 21.41 14.71
C SER A 3 7.99 20.30 14.79
N PRO A 4 8.90 20.21 13.81
CA PRO A 4 10.03 19.29 13.89
C PRO A 4 10.72 19.37 15.26
N GLY A 5 11.02 18.20 15.85
CA GLY A 5 11.51 18.06 17.23
C GLY A 5 10.41 17.84 18.28
N THR A 6 9.12 18.03 17.97
CA THR A 6 8.03 17.57 18.85
C THR A 6 7.98 16.04 18.84
N SER A 7 8.11 15.41 20.00
CA SER A 7 8.13 13.93 20.10
C SER A 7 6.75 13.31 19.90
N GLY A 8 6.72 12.03 19.47
CA GLY A 8 5.48 11.25 19.38
C GLY A 8 4.69 11.23 20.69
N ALA A 9 5.39 11.14 21.84
CA ALA A 9 4.76 11.21 23.16
C ALA A 9 4.05 12.53 23.45
N GLN A 10 4.68 13.64 23.06
CA GLN A 10 4.07 14.98 23.26
C GLN A 10 2.83 15.15 22.38
N MET A 11 2.89 14.69 21.14
CA MET A 11 1.74 14.70 20.22
C MET A 11 0.62 13.80 20.73
N THR A 12 0.93 12.58 21.16
CA THR A 12 -0.03 11.66 21.80
C THR A 12 -0.68 12.27 23.03
N ALA A 13 0.13 12.87 23.93
CA ALA A 13 -0.39 13.52 25.14
C ALA A 13 -1.29 14.71 24.84
N ALA A 14 -1.07 15.43 23.75
CA ALA A 14 -1.95 16.51 23.31
C ALA A 14 -3.31 15.96 22.85
N MET A 15 -3.30 14.92 22.00
CA MET A 15 -4.53 14.28 21.53
C MET A 15 -5.29 13.55 22.64
N ALA A 16 -4.61 12.98 23.63
CA ALA A 16 -5.23 12.40 24.83
C ALA A 16 -6.04 13.43 25.65
N ARG A 17 -5.76 14.72 25.46
CA ARG A 17 -6.56 15.83 26.05
C ARG A 17 -7.68 16.32 25.14
N GLY A 18 -7.96 15.62 24.04
CA GLY A 18 -9.01 15.96 23.07
C GLY A 18 -8.61 17.02 22.05
N LEU A 19 -7.32 17.28 21.85
CA LEU A 19 -6.86 18.24 20.84
C LEU A 19 -6.64 17.55 19.49
N ASN A 20 -6.96 18.24 18.41
CA ASN A 20 -6.51 17.89 17.07
C ASN A 20 -5.03 18.23 16.89
N LEU A 21 -4.39 17.58 15.90
CA LEU A 21 -2.97 17.75 15.61
C LEU A 21 -2.77 18.43 14.25
N ILE A 22 -2.03 19.53 14.23
CA ILE A 22 -1.51 20.13 12.99
C ILE A 22 0.00 20.03 13.04
N LEU A 23 0.59 19.39 12.04
CA LEU A 23 2.04 19.29 11.86
C LEU A 23 2.49 20.37 10.86
N THR A 24 3.48 21.18 11.26
CA THR A 24 4.10 22.14 10.35
C THR A 24 5.02 21.42 9.36
N PRO A 25 5.38 22.06 8.21
CA PRO A 25 6.32 21.45 7.27
C PRO A 25 7.64 21.05 7.91
N GLY A 26 8.16 19.88 7.54
CA GLY A 26 9.45 19.37 7.97
C GLY A 26 9.44 17.87 8.31
N VAL A 27 10.59 17.36 8.73
CA VAL A 27 10.80 15.95 9.06
C VAL A 27 10.72 15.77 10.58
N TYR A 28 9.99 14.75 11.00
CA TYR A 28 9.73 14.39 12.39
C TYR A 28 10.33 13.02 12.69
N ASP A 29 11.47 12.98 13.35
CA ASP A 29 12.08 11.73 13.83
C ASP A 29 11.32 11.20 15.04
N LEU A 30 10.75 10.01 14.92
CA LEU A 30 9.86 9.42 15.90
C LEU A 30 10.51 8.24 16.61
N ASN A 31 10.91 8.41 17.87
CA ASN A 31 11.44 7.33 18.71
C ASN A 31 10.34 6.39 19.26
N GLN A 32 9.08 6.78 19.11
CA GLN A 32 7.90 6.02 19.47
C GLN A 32 6.72 6.51 18.63
N PRO A 33 5.67 5.69 18.44
CA PRO A 33 4.55 6.06 17.60
C PRO A 33 3.79 7.27 18.13
N ILE A 34 3.19 8.02 17.21
CA ILE A 34 2.10 8.93 17.51
C ILE A 34 0.83 8.07 17.70
N VAL A 35 0.26 8.04 18.89
CA VAL A 35 -0.98 7.31 19.16
C VAL A 35 -2.16 8.24 19.12
N VAL A 36 -3.17 7.92 18.33
CA VAL A 36 -4.45 8.66 18.23
C VAL A 36 -5.50 7.92 19.06
N PRO A 37 -5.84 8.42 20.28
CA PRO A 37 -6.63 7.64 21.22
C PRO A 37 -8.14 7.88 21.14
N HIS A 38 -8.60 8.95 20.47
CA HIS A 38 -10.00 9.36 20.49
C HIS A 38 -10.66 9.41 19.12
N PRO A 39 -11.94 9.00 19.02
CA PRO A 39 -12.74 9.22 17.82
C PRO A 39 -12.81 10.70 17.42
N GLY A 40 -13.03 10.95 16.13
CA GLY A 40 -13.20 12.29 15.60
C GLY A 40 -11.93 13.16 15.62
N THR A 41 -10.77 12.62 15.98
CA THR A 41 -9.51 13.36 15.98
C THR A 41 -9.08 13.68 14.54
N VAL A 42 -8.66 14.93 14.32
CA VAL A 42 -8.10 15.37 13.02
C VAL A 42 -6.58 15.54 13.14
N ILE A 43 -5.86 14.92 12.23
CA ILE A 43 -4.43 15.07 12.05
C ILE A 43 -4.18 15.63 10.65
N LEU A 44 -3.63 16.84 10.58
CA LEU A 44 -3.33 17.53 9.33
C LEU A 44 -1.86 17.87 9.24
N GLY A 45 -1.19 17.35 8.21
CA GLY A 45 0.14 17.76 7.82
C GLY A 45 0.07 18.97 6.89
N LEU A 46 0.84 20.00 7.17
CA LEU A 46 1.02 21.14 6.27
C LEU A 46 2.30 20.98 5.48
N GLY A 47 2.24 21.20 4.15
CA GLY A 47 3.41 21.11 3.28
C GLY A 47 4.07 19.73 3.31
N MET A 48 3.27 18.67 3.36
CA MET A 48 3.73 17.29 3.37
C MET A 48 4.69 16.98 4.54
N ALA A 49 4.22 17.25 5.77
CA ALA A 49 4.96 16.90 6.98
C ALA A 49 5.34 15.41 6.97
N THR A 50 6.63 15.13 7.14
CA THR A 50 7.19 13.78 6.96
C THR A 50 7.49 13.14 8.31
N LEU A 51 6.93 11.96 8.56
CA LEU A 51 7.10 11.18 9.78
C LEU A 51 8.09 10.04 9.54
N VAL A 52 9.13 9.90 10.36
CA VAL A 52 10.19 8.89 10.20
C VAL A 52 10.39 8.11 11.51
N PRO A 53 9.92 6.84 11.62
CA PRO A 53 10.15 6.02 12.80
C PRO A 53 11.63 5.59 12.89
N GLN A 54 12.28 5.81 14.03
CA GLN A 54 13.72 5.60 14.19
C GLN A 54 14.10 4.23 14.78
N HIS A 55 13.19 3.54 15.47
CA HIS A 55 13.50 2.35 16.26
C HIS A 55 12.65 1.12 15.90
N GLY A 56 12.13 1.04 14.69
CA GLY A 56 11.25 -0.05 14.26
C GLY A 56 9.83 0.04 14.82
N ASN A 57 9.48 1.18 15.40
CA ASN A 57 8.13 1.49 15.81
C ASN A 57 7.26 1.90 14.61
N ALA A 58 5.95 1.84 14.73
CA ALA A 58 5.06 2.52 13.80
C ALA A 58 5.28 4.05 13.86
N ALA A 59 5.08 4.75 12.76
CA ALA A 59 5.02 6.21 12.77
C ALA A 59 3.74 6.69 13.49
N MET A 60 2.60 6.05 13.18
CA MET A 60 1.33 6.38 13.80
C MET A 60 0.46 5.13 14.03
N ILE A 61 -0.30 5.14 15.13
CA ILE A 61 -1.31 4.14 15.47
C ILE A 61 -2.61 4.87 15.78
N VAL A 62 -3.62 4.65 14.96
CA VAL A 62 -5.00 5.11 15.19
C VAL A 62 -5.76 3.99 15.90
N VAL A 63 -6.20 4.23 17.12
CA VAL A 63 -6.86 3.20 17.95
C VAL A 63 -8.37 3.11 17.68
N PRO A 64 -9.12 4.24 17.55
CA PRO A 64 -10.55 4.18 17.32
C PRO A 64 -10.89 3.73 15.89
N ASN A 65 -12.16 3.31 15.70
CA ASN A 65 -12.75 2.96 14.41
C ASN A 65 -13.85 3.97 14.02
N SER A 66 -13.69 5.24 14.33
CA SER A 66 -14.78 6.22 14.11
C SER A 66 -14.27 7.65 14.00
N GLY A 67 -14.40 8.20 12.80
CA GLY A 67 -14.30 9.62 12.50
C GLY A 67 -12.91 10.24 12.56
N VAL A 68 -11.85 9.46 12.70
CA VAL A 68 -10.48 9.99 12.63
C VAL A 68 -10.17 10.41 11.21
N LYS A 69 -9.50 11.56 11.04
CA LYS A 69 -9.11 12.08 9.73
C LYS A 69 -7.63 12.35 9.71
N LEU A 70 -6.94 11.66 8.80
CA LEU A 70 -5.53 11.86 8.50
C LEU A 70 -5.42 12.50 7.12
N SER A 71 -4.66 13.57 6.97
CA SER A 71 -4.47 14.21 5.67
C SER A 71 -3.13 14.93 5.57
N GLY A 72 -2.55 14.91 4.35
CA GLY A 72 -1.39 15.70 3.97
C GLY A 72 -0.07 15.24 4.60
N LEU A 73 0.15 13.94 4.73
CA LEU A 73 1.31 13.36 5.40
C LEU A 73 2.19 12.56 4.43
N ILE A 74 3.50 12.60 4.66
CA ILE A 74 4.43 11.59 4.18
C ILE A 74 4.88 10.73 5.37
N ILE A 75 4.98 9.43 5.18
CA ILE A 75 5.53 8.49 6.15
C ILE A 75 6.69 7.76 5.48
N ASP A 76 7.90 8.08 5.90
CA ASP A 76 9.11 7.42 5.42
C ASP A 76 9.46 6.22 6.31
N ALA A 77 10.02 5.17 5.71
CA ALA A 77 10.62 4.10 6.49
C ALA A 77 11.90 4.59 7.17
N GLY A 78 12.15 4.14 8.38
CA GLY A 78 13.37 4.44 9.13
C GLY A 78 14.46 3.37 9.00
N PRO A 79 15.60 3.56 9.69
CA PRO A 79 16.76 2.67 9.59
C PRO A 79 16.55 1.30 10.24
N VAL A 80 15.55 1.16 11.08
CA VAL A 80 15.16 -0.11 11.71
C VAL A 80 13.81 -0.53 11.18
N ASN A 81 13.67 -1.79 10.76
CA ASN A 81 12.44 -2.28 10.16
C ASN A 81 11.22 -2.04 11.06
N SER A 82 10.25 -1.32 10.53
CA SER A 82 8.93 -1.18 11.14
C SER A 82 8.02 -2.32 10.64
N PRO A 83 7.44 -3.14 11.53
CA PRO A 83 6.44 -4.14 11.10
C PRO A 83 5.28 -3.51 10.36
N VAL A 84 4.84 -2.31 10.78
CA VAL A 84 3.81 -1.49 10.14
C VAL A 84 4.18 -0.03 10.33
N LEU A 85 4.10 0.78 9.25
CA LEU A 85 4.35 2.22 9.35
C LEU A 85 3.12 2.98 9.88
N LEU A 86 1.94 2.70 9.34
CA LEU A 86 0.65 3.26 9.79
C LEU A 86 -0.34 2.14 10.05
N SER A 87 -0.86 2.07 11.27
CA SER A 87 -1.98 1.18 11.63
C SER A 87 -3.22 2.01 11.93
N VAL A 88 -4.33 1.70 11.28
CA VAL A 88 -5.61 2.39 11.46
C VAL A 88 -6.66 1.42 11.97
N GLY A 89 -7.30 1.78 13.06
CA GLY A 89 -8.37 1.01 13.67
C GLY A 89 -7.93 -0.28 14.36
N THR A 90 -8.91 -0.92 14.95
CA THR A 90 -8.80 -2.26 15.55
C THR A 90 -9.90 -3.14 14.96
N PRO A 91 -9.69 -4.49 14.85
CA PRO A 91 -10.74 -5.38 14.39
C PRO A 91 -12.00 -5.25 15.26
N GLY A 92 -13.14 -4.97 14.62
CA GLY A 92 -14.41 -4.82 15.33
C GLY A 92 -15.42 -3.96 14.60
N PRO A 93 -16.56 -3.69 15.25
CA PRO A 93 -17.57 -2.82 14.68
C PRO A 93 -17.05 -1.37 14.56
N ALA A 94 -17.49 -0.70 13.50
CA ALA A 94 -17.21 0.70 13.23
C ALA A 94 -18.53 1.49 13.15
N ASP A 95 -18.42 2.79 12.99
CA ASP A 95 -19.54 3.70 12.83
C ASP A 95 -19.60 4.23 11.39
N ALA A 96 -20.39 3.57 10.55
CA ALA A 96 -20.57 3.94 9.15
C ALA A 96 -21.05 5.39 8.94
N GLY A 97 -21.65 6.00 9.97
CA GLY A 97 -22.04 7.42 9.95
C GLY A 97 -20.85 8.37 10.15
N HIS A 98 -19.74 7.87 10.66
CA HIS A 98 -18.51 8.62 10.93
C HIS A 98 -17.30 7.80 10.52
N PRO A 99 -17.04 7.59 9.21
CA PRO A 99 -15.92 6.82 8.71
C PRO A 99 -14.58 7.44 9.11
N ASP A 100 -13.58 6.59 9.32
CA ASP A 100 -12.19 7.05 9.35
C ASP A 100 -11.77 7.44 7.92
N LEU A 101 -11.00 8.51 7.78
CA LEU A 101 -10.53 9.02 6.50
C LEU A 101 -9.00 9.07 6.49
N ILE A 102 -8.39 8.43 5.49
CA ILE A 102 -6.97 8.47 5.19
C ILE A 102 -6.86 9.13 3.82
N GLN A 103 -6.49 10.42 3.78
CA GLN A 103 -6.48 11.20 2.55
C GLN A 103 -5.12 11.88 2.35
N ASP A 104 -4.61 11.88 1.11
CA ASP A 104 -3.30 12.48 0.79
C ASP A 104 -2.20 11.96 1.75
N VAL A 105 -2.15 10.67 1.99
CA VAL A 105 -1.13 10.02 2.82
C VAL A 105 -0.22 9.19 1.93
N PHE A 106 1.07 9.51 1.96
CA PHE A 106 2.07 8.91 1.10
C PHE A 106 3.13 8.16 1.92
N PHE A 107 3.55 7.00 1.43
CA PHE A 107 4.60 6.19 2.05
C PHE A 107 5.81 6.12 1.14
N ARG A 108 7.02 6.27 1.73
CA ARG A 108 8.26 6.11 0.99
C ARG A 108 9.20 5.16 1.73
N ILE A 109 9.65 4.12 1.04
CA ILE A 109 10.66 3.21 1.54
C ILE A 109 11.90 3.36 0.67
N GLY A 110 12.87 4.17 1.12
CA GLY A 110 14.00 4.64 0.32
C GLY A 110 13.69 5.92 -0.46
N GLY A 111 14.51 6.22 -1.46
CA GLY A 111 14.37 7.41 -2.32
C GLY A 111 14.89 8.69 -1.68
N ALA A 112 14.41 9.05 -0.52
CA ALA A 112 14.84 10.26 0.20
C ALA A 112 15.98 10.00 1.21
N GLU A 113 15.95 8.83 1.86
CA GLU A 113 16.92 8.48 2.89
C GLU A 113 18.29 8.14 2.29
N THR A 114 19.37 8.42 3.03
CA THR A 114 20.74 8.15 2.55
C THR A 114 21.32 6.83 3.05
N THR A 115 20.64 6.15 3.96
CA THR A 115 21.02 4.87 4.56
C THR A 115 19.94 3.83 4.27
N PRO A 116 20.26 2.52 4.34
CA PRO A 116 19.25 1.46 4.20
C PRO A 116 18.09 1.65 5.17
N VAL A 117 16.88 1.47 4.68
CA VAL A 117 15.63 1.60 5.42
C VAL A 117 14.73 0.39 5.16
N SER A 118 13.76 0.13 6.04
CA SER A 118 12.82 -0.95 5.77
C SER A 118 11.51 -0.83 6.54
N ALA A 119 10.46 -1.39 5.94
CA ALA A 119 9.17 -1.60 6.58
C ALA A 119 8.54 -2.89 6.05
N THR A 120 7.86 -3.66 6.89
CA THR A 120 7.19 -4.88 6.40
C THR A 120 5.89 -4.52 5.70
N VAL A 121 5.06 -3.66 6.31
CA VAL A 121 3.80 -3.16 5.75
C VAL A 121 3.76 -1.63 5.89
N SER A 122 3.34 -0.92 4.85
CA SER A 122 3.19 0.53 4.92
C SER A 122 1.88 0.93 5.60
N LEU A 123 0.74 0.49 5.08
CA LEU A 123 -0.58 0.71 5.71
C LEU A 123 -1.22 -0.62 6.13
N LEU A 124 -1.62 -0.71 7.39
CA LEU A 124 -2.54 -1.74 7.89
C LEU A 124 -3.85 -1.06 8.30
N ASP A 125 -4.89 -1.24 7.48
CA ASP A 125 -6.23 -0.72 7.76
C ASP A 125 -7.14 -1.82 8.31
N ASN A 126 -7.36 -1.79 9.62
CA ASN A 126 -8.26 -2.67 10.34
C ASN A 126 -9.63 -2.02 10.60
N ALA A 127 -9.76 -0.71 10.31
CA ALA A 127 -11.01 0.00 10.54
C ALA A 127 -12.05 -0.42 9.49
N SER A 128 -13.21 -0.87 9.95
CA SER A 128 -14.35 -1.05 9.06
C SER A 128 -14.96 0.31 8.68
N ASP A 129 -15.61 0.36 7.51
CA ASP A 129 -16.25 1.56 6.96
C ASP A 129 -15.28 2.74 6.71
N SER A 130 -13.96 2.51 6.71
CA SER A 130 -12.97 3.55 6.41
C SER A 130 -12.96 3.96 4.94
N ILE A 131 -12.46 5.16 4.69
CA ILE A 131 -12.23 5.71 3.35
C ILE A 131 -10.74 6.00 3.19
N VAL A 132 -10.16 5.44 2.13
CA VAL A 132 -8.78 5.73 1.70
C VAL A 132 -8.89 6.53 0.40
N ASP A 133 -8.30 7.72 0.35
CA ASP A 133 -8.47 8.65 -0.75
C ASP A 133 -7.11 9.25 -1.14
N ASP A 134 -6.72 9.10 -2.39
CA ASP A 134 -5.43 9.56 -2.93
C ASP A 134 -4.22 9.10 -2.09
N LEU A 135 -4.04 7.78 -1.98
CA LEU A 135 -2.89 7.18 -1.29
C LEU A 135 -1.84 6.71 -2.30
N TRP A 136 -0.59 7.04 -2.03
CA TRP A 136 0.54 6.46 -2.75
C TRP A 136 1.52 5.79 -1.78
N ALA A 137 1.72 4.49 -1.95
CA ALA A 137 2.70 3.72 -1.23
C ALA A 137 3.80 3.29 -2.20
N TRP A 138 5.04 3.75 -1.98
CA TRP A 138 6.14 3.60 -2.89
C TRP A 138 7.37 2.99 -2.23
N ARG A 139 7.72 1.77 -2.62
CA ARG A 139 9.07 1.27 -2.38
C ARG A 139 9.95 1.84 -3.50
N ALA A 140 10.85 2.76 -3.15
CA ALA A 140 11.60 3.53 -4.14
C ALA A 140 12.40 2.63 -5.08
N ASP A 141 12.25 2.84 -6.38
CA ASP A 141 13.02 2.26 -7.47
C ASP A 141 14.19 3.13 -7.91
N HIS A 142 14.17 4.41 -7.53
CA HIS A 142 15.21 5.40 -7.80
C HIS A 142 15.43 6.36 -6.61
N GLY A 143 16.49 7.18 -6.70
CA GLY A 143 16.92 8.04 -5.61
C GLY A 143 17.99 7.40 -4.74
N ASN A 144 17.99 7.70 -3.45
CA ASN A 144 18.97 7.18 -2.50
C ASN A 144 18.46 5.91 -1.81
N ALA A 145 19.37 5.08 -1.30
CA ALA A 145 19.07 3.88 -0.53
C ALA A 145 18.02 2.98 -1.20
N VAL A 146 18.26 2.64 -2.47
CA VAL A 146 17.39 1.76 -3.27
C VAL A 146 18.12 0.47 -3.67
N GLY A 147 17.37 -0.63 -3.81
CA GLY A 147 17.84 -1.95 -4.23
C GLY A 147 17.20 -3.07 -3.44
N TRP A 148 17.15 -4.27 -4.02
CA TRP A 148 16.43 -5.43 -3.49
C TRP A 148 16.67 -5.73 -2.00
N THR A 149 17.91 -5.54 -1.54
CA THR A 149 18.31 -5.78 -0.15
C THR A 149 18.52 -4.51 0.67
N VAL A 150 18.27 -3.33 0.10
CA VAL A 150 18.58 -2.02 0.69
C VAL A 150 17.33 -1.39 1.30
N ASN A 151 16.28 -1.20 0.49
CA ASN A 151 15.00 -0.67 0.93
C ASN A 151 13.94 -1.79 0.91
N LYS A 152 14.00 -2.67 1.91
CA LYS A 152 13.12 -3.83 1.99
C LYS A 152 11.71 -3.43 2.40
N ALA A 153 10.73 -3.90 1.63
CA ALA A 153 9.32 -3.74 1.97
C ALA A 153 8.52 -4.92 1.39
N ASP A 154 7.78 -5.60 2.24
CA ASP A 154 7.03 -6.79 1.82
C ASP A 154 5.74 -6.39 1.08
N THR A 155 4.87 -5.60 1.72
CA THR A 155 3.53 -5.28 1.23
C THR A 155 3.19 -3.80 1.47
N GLY A 156 2.59 -3.16 0.48
CA GLY A 156 2.21 -1.76 0.58
C GLY A 156 1.01 -1.55 1.48
N VAL A 157 -0.12 -2.14 1.14
CA VAL A 157 -1.40 -1.94 1.83
C VAL A 157 -2.03 -3.27 2.22
N VAL A 158 -2.44 -3.39 3.47
CA VAL A 158 -3.22 -4.53 3.99
C VAL A 158 -4.54 -4.00 4.54
N VAL A 159 -5.66 -4.44 3.97
CA VAL A 159 -7.01 -4.09 4.41
C VAL A 159 -7.66 -5.30 5.06
N THR A 160 -7.99 -5.18 6.34
CA THR A 160 -8.73 -6.20 7.09
C THR A 160 -10.11 -5.70 7.53
N GLY A 161 -10.32 -4.37 7.50
CA GLY A 161 -11.61 -3.75 7.78
C GLY A 161 -12.67 -4.12 6.76
N ASN A 162 -13.93 -4.20 7.19
CA ASN A 162 -15.06 -4.44 6.29
C ASN A 162 -15.60 -3.12 5.73
N ASN A 163 -16.23 -3.17 4.56
CA ASN A 163 -16.85 -2.03 3.88
C ASN A 163 -15.88 -0.85 3.64
N VAL A 164 -14.59 -1.12 3.53
CA VAL A 164 -13.59 -0.10 3.20
C VAL A 164 -13.77 0.34 1.76
N THR A 165 -13.68 1.64 1.51
CA THR A 165 -13.69 2.19 0.16
C THR A 165 -12.37 2.89 -0.12
N ALA A 166 -11.69 2.48 -1.18
CA ALA A 166 -10.47 3.14 -1.67
C ALA A 166 -10.76 3.89 -2.97
N TYR A 167 -10.22 5.10 -3.08
CA TYR A 167 -10.23 5.93 -4.28
C TYR A 167 -8.79 6.34 -4.61
N GLY A 168 -8.34 6.09 -5.84
CA GLY A 168 -7.00 6.52 -6.26
C GLY A 168 -5.87 5.85 -5.47
N LEU A 169 -5.86 4.52 -5.42
CA LEU A 169 -4.86 3.74 -4.70
C LEU A 169 -3.68 3.41 -5.62
N ALA A 170 -2.54 4.07 -5.43
CA ALA A 170 -1.28 3.76 -6.11
C ALA A 170 -0.33 3.04 -5.14
N VAL A 171 0.12 1.82 -5.49
CA VAL A 171 1.01 1.02 -4.64
C VAL A 171 2.06 0.35 -5.50
N GLU A 172 3.35 0.66 -5.28
CA GLU A 172 4.38 0.37 -6.27
C GLU A 172 5.63 -0.29 -5.68
N HIS A 173 6.14 -1.29 -6.39
CA HIS A 173 7.46 -1.92 -6.25
C HIS A 173 7.68 -2.71 -4.96
N TYR A 174 6.66 -3.08 -4.22
CA TYR A 174 6.81 -3.93 -3.05
C TYR A 174 7.30 -5.33 -3.42
N GLN A 175 8.03 -5.96 -2.52
CA GLN A 175 8.71 -7.23 -2.81
C GLN A 175 7.77 -8.44 -2.81
N LYS A 176 6.54 -8.26 -2.31
CA LYS A 176 5.44 -9.24 -2.38
C LYS A 176 4.21 -8.59 -2.99
N ASN A 177 3.04 -8.78 -2.38
CA ASN A 177 1.82 -8.14 -2.88
C ASN A 177 1.87 -6.62 -2.66
N GLU A 178 1.41 -5.86 -3.62
CA GLU A 178 1.20 -4.42 -3.42
C GLU A 178 0.01 -4.21 -2.48
N VAL A 179 -1.08 -4.92 -2.70
CA VAL A 179 -2.27 -4.88 -1.84
C VAL A 179 -2.73 -6.28 -1.45
N ILE A 180 -3.06 -6.46 -0.15
CA ILE A 180 -3.77 -7.63 0.36
C ILE A 180 -5.10 -7.16 0.95
N TRP A 181 -6.21 -7.65 0.40
CA TRP A 181 -7.55 -7.31 0.83
C TRP A 181 -8.28 -8.51 1.42
N SER A 182 -8.59 -8.47 2.71
CA SER A 182 -9.28 -9.55 3.44
C SER A 182 -10.61 -9.11 4.05
N GLY A 183 -10.94 -7.81 4.02
CA GLY A 183 -12.22 -7.28 4.48
C GLY A 183 -13.38 -7.62 3.55
N GLN A 184 -14.57 -7.78 4.10
CA GLN A 184 -15.80 -8.00 3.34
C GLN A 184 -16.42 -6.67 2.89
N GLY A 185 -17.13 -6.68 1.75
CA GLY A 185 -17.88 -5.51 1.28
C GLY A 185 -17.00 -4.35 0.79
N GLY A 186 -15.73 -4.61 0.53
CA GLY A 186 -14.78 -3.60 0.07
C GLY A 186 -15.05 -3.11 -1.33
N THR A 187 -14.61 -1.88 -1.60
CA THR A 187 -14.64 -1.28 -2.95
C THR A 187 -13.32 -0.57 -3.22
N ASP A 188 -12.72 -0.82 -4.38
CA ASP A 188 -11.56 -0.09 -4.86
C ASP A 188 -11.89 0.54 -6.21
N ILE A 189 -11.68 1.85 -6.33
CA ILE A 189 -11.92 2.62 -7.55
C ILE A 189 -10.63 3.31 -7.96
N PHE A 190 -10.05 2.84 -9.04
CA PHE A 190 -8.78 3.28 -9.58
C PHE A 190 -7.58 2.81 -8.74
N PHE A 191 -7.19 1.55 -8.92
CA PHE A 191 -5.90 1.03 -8.46
C PHE A 191 -4.86 1.11 -9.58
N GLN A 192 -3.63 1.48 -9.21
CA GLN A 192 -2.47 1.45 -10.10
C GLN A 192 -1.28 0.89 -9.33
N ASN A 193 -0.51 0.03 -9.97
CA ASN A 193 0.78 -0.43 -9.47
C ASN A 193 1.81 -0.54 -10.58
N GLU A 194 3.06 -0.56 -10.18
CA GLU A 194 4.15 -1.11 -10.96
C GLU A 194 4.82 -2.23 -10.13
N LEU A 195 5.02 -3.40 -10.75
CA LEU A 195 5.69 -4.51 -10.10
C LEU A 195 7.14 -4.14 -9.75
N PRO A 196 7.80 -4.80 -8.77
CA PRO A 196 9.17 -4.47 -8.40
C PRO A 196 10.13 -4.60 -9.60
N TYR A 197 10.95 -3.60 -9.83
CA TYR A 197 11.87 -3.53 -11.00
C TYR A 197 13.10 -4.42 -10.84
N ASP A 198 13.45 -4.81 -9.60
CA ASP A 198 14.77 -5.27 -9.19
C ASP A 198 14.85 -6.67 -8.55
N PRO A 199 13.89 -7.62 -8.73
CA PRO A 199 14.09 -8.96 -8.22
C PRO A 199 15.32 -9.60 -8.88
N PRO A 200 16.29 -10.12 -8.10
CA PRO A 200 17.57 -10.57 -8.69
C PRO A 200 17.44 -11.87 -9.48
N SER A 201 16.38 -12.64 -9.27
CA SER A 201 16.05 -13.88 -9.96
C SER A 201 14.61 -14.28 -9.71
N GLN A 202 14.05 -15.16 -10.55
CA GLN A 202 12.73 -15.73 -10.29
C GLN A 202 12.65 -16.43 -8.92
N SER A 203 13.68 -17.20 -8.56
CA SER A 203 13.71 -17.91 -7.28
C SER A 203 13.77 -16.99 -6.05
N ALA A 204 14.12 -15.73 -6.21
CA ALA A 204 14.06 -14.73 -5.15
C ALA A 204 12.68 -14.03 -5.07
N TRP A 205 11.83 -14.26 -6.06
CA TRP A 205 10.52 -13.62 -6.17
C TRP A 205 9.45 -14.65 -6.53
N MET A 206 9.04 -15.44 -5.52
CA MET A 206 8.10 -16.55 -5.60
C MET A 206 7.09 -16.44 -4.47
N ALA A 207 5.79 -16.44 -4.77
CA ALA A 207 4.73 -16.50 -3.75
C ALA A 207 4.66 -17.87 -3.07
N SER A 208 5.01 -18.93 -3.80
CA SER A 208 5.13 -20.30 -3.29
C SER A 208 6.12 -21.10 -4.15
N PRO A 209 6.51 -22.32 -3.76
CA PRO A 209 7.39 -23.16 -4.59
C PRO A 209 6.87 -23.45 -6.01
N THR A 210 5.60 -23.22 -6.27
CA THR A 210 4.91 -23.46 -7.53
C THR A 210 4.22 -22.25 -8.14
N GLN A 211 4.38 -21.07 -7.52
CA GLN A 211 3.77 -19.82 -8.01
C GLN A 211 4.85 -18.76 -8.18
N ASP A 212 5.13 -18.41 -9.42
CA ASP A 212 6.03 -17.35 -9.79
C ASP A 212 5.43 -15.99 -9.41
N GLY A 213 6.25 -15.07 -8.91
CA GLY A 213 5.86 -13.72 -8.55
C GLY A 213 4.86 -13.63 -7.40
N TYR A 214 4.26 -12.48 -7.27
CA TYR A 214 3.18 -12.19 -6.32
C TYR A 214 2.13 -11.35 -7.03
N PRO A 215 0.83 -11.74 -7.03
CA PRO A 215 -0.19 -10.88 -7.61
C PRO A 215 -0.14 -9.49 -6.96
N ALA A 216 -0.16 -8.45 -7.78
CA ALA A 216 -0.13 -7.09 -7.29
C ALA A 216 -1.29 -6.83 -6.31
N PHE A 217 -2.50 -7.27 -6.68
CA PHE A 217 -3.68 -7.14 -5.83
C PHE A 217 -4.26 -8.51 -5.50
N LEU A 218 -4.21 -8.87 -4.22
CA LEU A 218 -4.73 -10.12 -3.70
C LEU A 218 -6.00 -9.87 -2.89
N VAL A 219 -7.16 -10.33 -3.37
CA VAL A 219 -8.36 -10.51 -2.55
C VAL A 219 -8.30 -11.91 -1.95
N THR A 220 -8.25 -12.01 -0.62
CA THR A 220 -8.02 -13.31 0.03
C THR A 220 -9.19 -14.30 -0.13
N PRO A 221 -8.94 -15.63 -0.07
CA PRO A 221 -9.96 -16.64 -0.40
C PRO A 221 -11.23 -16.64 0.46
N ASN A 222 -11.20 -16.01 1.64
CA ASN A 222 -12.36 -15.92 2.54
C ASN A 222 -13.28 -14.74 2.23
N VAL A 223 -12.90 -13.82 1.33
CA VAL A 223 -13.73 -12.69 0.92
C VAL A 223 -14.86 -13.16 0.01
N LYS A 224 -16.07 -12.72 0.29
CA LYS A 224 -17.29 -13.06 -0.45
C LYS A 224 -17.94 -11.87 -1.15
N SER A 225 -17.49 -10.66 -0.81
CA SER A 225 -18.01 -9.42 -1.36
C SER A 225 -16.87 -8.40 -1.51
N PHE A 226 -16.59 -8.00 -2.74
CA PHE A 226 -15.61 -6.98 -3.12
C PHE A 226 -15.94 -6.45 -4.51
N GLN A 227 -15.68 -5.17 -4.75
CA GLN A 227 -15.86 -4.53 -6.06
C GLN A 227 -14.58 -3.77 -6.44
N GLY A 228 -13.97 -4.13 -7.56
CA GLY A 228 -12.82 -3.42 -8.14
C GLY A 228 -13.19 -2.74 -9.44
N TYR A 229 -12.84 -1.47 -9.61
CA TYR A 229 -13.16 -0.68 -10.81
C TYR A 229 -11.93 0.05 -11.34
N GLY A 230 -11.63 -0.12 -12.64
CA GLY A 230 -10.58 0.63 -13.32
C GLY A 230 -9.19 0.39 -12.73
N MET A 231 -8.82 -0.88 -12.54
CA MET A 231 -7.57 -1.27 -11.91
C MET A 231 -6.52 -1.67 -12.95
N GLY A 232 -5.28 -1.20 -12.79
CA GLY A 232 -4.19 -1.47 -13.71
C GLY A 232 -2.94 -2.03 -13.03
N SER A 233 -2.29 -3.01 -13.65
CA SER A 233 -0.99 -3.54 -13.26
C SER A 233 0.03 -3.37 -14.37
N TYR A 234 1.23 -2.89 -14.02
CA TYR A 234 2.28 -2.54 -14.98
C TYR A 234 3.55 -3.33 -14.69
N VAL A 235 4.07 -3.96 -15.74
CA VAL A 235 5.30 -4.76 -15.70
C VAL A 235 6.48 -3.96 -16.23
N VAL A 236 7.48 -3.71 -15.36
CA VAL A 236 8.69 -2.93 -15.70
C VAL A 236 9.92 -3.58 -15.05
N PHE A 237 10.49 -4.64 -15.64
CA PHE A 237 11.67 -5.35 -15.11
C PHE A 237 12.97 -4.81 -15.70
N ILE A 238 13.30 -3.54 -15.38
CA ILE A 238 14.47 -2.85 -15.98
C ILE A 238 15.71 -2.82 -15.10
N SER A 239 15.59 -3.11 -13.81
CA SER A 239 16.71 -3.07 -12.86
C SER A 239 17.25 -4.48 -12.53
N THR A 240 16.96 -5.46 -13.39
CA THR A 240 17.41 -6.84 -13.26
C THR A 240 17.81 -7.42 -14.62
N PRO A 241 18.81 -8.30 -14.69
CA PRO A 241 19.12 -9.08 -15.89
C PRO A 241 18.24 -10.35 -16.02
N ALA A 242 17.41 -10.66 -15.02
CA ALA A 242 16.61 -11.87 -14.99
C ALA A 242 15.38 -11.76 -15.90
N THR A 243 14.96 -12.89 -16.46
CA THR A 243 13.60 -13.02 -17.01
C THR A 243 12.68 -13.42 -15.86
N LEU A 244 11.68 -12.59 -15.59
CA LEU A 244 10.77 -12.73 -14.45
C LEU A 244 9.35 -12.91 -14.92
N PHE A 245 8.65 -13.83 -14.28
CA PHE A 245 7.21 -14.03 -14.51
C PHE A 245 6.45 -13.88 -13.21
N ASP A 246 5.26 -13.32 -13.32
CA ASP A 246 4.20 -13.43 -12.33
C ASP A 246 3.13 -14.38 -12.86
N ALA A 247 2.54 -15.16 -11.99
CA ALA A 247 1.44 -16.04 -12.37
C ALA A 247 0.21 -15.25 -12.83
N GLU A 248 -0.07 -14.14 -12.19
CA GLU A 248 -1.23 -13.29 -12.46
C GLU A 248 -1.09 -11.91 -11.79
N ALA A 249 -1.56 -10.86 -12.47
CA ALA A 249 -1.54 -9.50 -11.91
C ALA A 249 -2.51 -9.34 -10.73
N PHE A 250 -3.67 -9.98 -10.81
CA PHE A 250 -4.71 -9.96 -9.77
C PHE A 250 -5.08 -11.39 -9.36
N GLN A 251 -5.33 -11.59 -8.07
CA GLN A 251 -5.83 -12.87 -7.55
C GLN A 251 -7.05 -12.65 -6.65
N ALA A 252 -8.13 -13.42 -6.87
CA ALA A 252 -9.36 -13.24 -6.12
C ALA A 252 -10.17 -14.55 -6.04
N PRO A 253 -11.07 -14.71 -5.04
CA PRO A 253 -11.99 -15.83 -5.03
C PRO A 253 -12.96 -15.76 -6.21
N HIS A 254 -13.19 -16.92 -6.85
CA HIS A 254 -14.18 -17.04 -7.92
C HIS A 254 -15.58 -17.19 -7.31
N THR A 255 -16.19 -16.06 -6.94
CA THR A 255 -17.52 -16.01 -6.33
C THR A 255 -18.31 -14.80 -6.85
N PRO A 256 -19.65 -14.90 -7.07
CA PRO A 256 -20.44 -13.82 -7.68
C PRO A 256 -20.41 -12.47 -6.96
N GLY A 257 -20.08 -12.46 -5.68
CA GLY A 257 -19.98 -11.21 -4.90
C GLY A 257 -18.62 -10.50 -4.98
N VAL A 258 -17.60 -11.14 -5.57
CA VAL A 258 -16.27 -10.55 -5.78
C VAL A 258 -16.13 -10.27 -7.27
N GLN A 259 -16.16 -9.01 -7.65
CA GLN A 259 -16.22 -8.59 -9.04
C GLN A 259 -15.17 -7.55 -9.36
N PHE A 260 -14.63 -7.63 -10.57
CA PHE A 260 -13.70 -6.66 -11.14
C PHE A 260 -14.26 -6.14 -12.45
N HIS A 261 -14.17 -4.83 -12.65
CA HIS A 261 -14.68 -4.13 -13.81
C HIS A 261 -13.59 -3.27 -14.43
N ASN A 262 -13.34 -3.48 -15.75
CA ASN A 262 -12.34 -2.73 -16.51
C ASN A 262 -10.95 -2.78 -15.85
N ILE A 263 -10.40 -3.98 -15.74
CA ILE A 263 -9.03 -4.20 -15.25
C ILE A 263 -8.09 -4.43 -16.43
N LEU A 264 -6.83 -4.04 -16.28
CA LEU A 264 -5.83 -4.18 -17.33
C LEU A 264 -4.45 -4.56 -16.80
N GLY A 265 -3.67 -5.20 -17.67
CA GLY A 265 -2.24 -5.37 -17.51
C GLY A 265 -1.49 -4.71 -18.65
N VAL A 266 -0.34 -4.11 -18.37
CA VAL A 266 0.52 -3.47 -19.37
C VAL A 266 1.95 -3.92 -19.19
N TRP A 267 2.55 -4.54 -20.23
CA TRP A 267 3.99 -4.71 -20.27
C TRP A 267 4.64 -3.45 -20.85
N ILE A 268 5.56 -2.86 -20.10
CA ILE A 268 6.26 -1.63 -20.49
C ILE A 268 7.69 -1.96 -20.91
N ALA A 269 8.43 -2.71 -20.07
CA ALA A 269 9.84 -2.97 -20.34
C ALA A 269 10.37 -4.20 -19.55
N GLY A 270 11.55 -4.68 -19.97
CA GLY A 270 12.24 -5.79 -19.32
C GLY A 270 11.95 -7.13 -19.96
N SER A 271 12.22 -8.22 -19.27
CA SER A 271 12.06 -9.59 -19.78
C SER A 271 11.12 -10.41 -18.90
N GLY A 272 10.08 -11.01 -19.50
CA GLY A 272 9.04 -11.76 -18.81
C GLY A 272 7.71 -11.01 -18.76
N GLY A 273 6.97 -11.10 -17.68
CA GLY A 273 5.66 -10.45 -17.49
C GLY A 273 4.65 -11.30 -16.75
N ASP A 274 3.38 -10.88 -16.75
CA ASP A 274 2.29 -11.62 -16.14
C ASP A 274 1.74 -12.68 -17.09
N ASN A 275 1.55 -13.89 -16.59
CA ASN A 275 1.01 -14.98 -17.37
C ASN A 275 -0.50 -14.86 -17.61
N SER A 276 -1.20 -14.11 -16.77
CA SER A 276 -2.63 -13.79 -16.91
C SER A 276 -2.98 -12.50 -16.17
N ILE A 277 -4.16 -11.95 -16.45
CA ILE A 277 -4.67 -10.79 -15.70
C ILE A 277 -5.18 -11.22 -14.34
N ILE A 278 -6.09 -12.18 -14.27
CA ILE A 278 -6.70 -12.63 -13.01
C ILE A 278 -7.07 -14.11 -13.07
N ASN A 279 -6.57 -14.92 -12.14
CA ASN A 279 -6.91 -16.34 -11.96
C ASN A 279 -6.85 -17.15 -13.28
N GLY A 280 -5.83 -16.92 -14.10
CA GLY A 280 -5.66 -17.56 -15.41
C GLY A 280 -6.57 -17.01 -16.52
N VAL A 281 -7.30 -15.91 -16.29
CA VAL A 281 -8.16 -15.26 -17.28
C VAL A 281 -7.49 -13.96 -17.78
N GLY A 282 -7.60 -13.70 -19.11
CA GLY A 282 -6.95 -12.58 -19.76
C GLY A 282 -5.44 -12.72 -19.83
N GLY A 283 -4.83 -12.15 -20.85
CA GLY A 283 -3.37 -12.17 -20.99
C GLY A 283 -2.86 -13.26 -21.90
N PRO A 284 -1.52 -13.49 -22.00
CA PRO A 284 -0.46 -12.96 -21.14
C PRO A 284 -0.07 -11.51 -21.42
N VAL A 285 0.51 -10.86 -20.43
CA VAL A 285 1.07 -9.51 -20.49
C VAL A 285 2.59 -9.62 -20.40
N THR A 286 3.24 -9.89 -21.53
CA THR A 286 4.66 -10.29 -21.57
C THR A 286 5.46 -9.58 -22.65
N SER A 287 6.77 -9.65 -22.53
CA SER A 287 7.77 -9.11 -23.48
C SER A 287 7.75 -9.76 -24.89
N THR A 288 6.81 -10.66 -25.20
CA THR A 288 6.76 -11.34 -26.51
C THR A 288 6.34 -10.44 -27.66
N ASN A 289 5.82 -9.24 -27.39
CA ASN A 289 5.53 -8.21 -28.38
C ASN A 289 6.45 -6.98 -28.19
N PRO A 290 7.77 -7.12 -28.46
CA PRO A 290 8.70 -6.01 -28.28
C PRO A 290 8.35 -4.85 -29.24
N GLY A 291 8.10 -3.67 -28.68
CA GLY A 291 7.85 -2.43 -29.41
C GLY A 291 6.39 -1.94 -29.40
N THR A 292 5.47 -2.69 -28.81
CA THR A 292 4.09 -2.23 -28.59
C THR A 292 3.73 -2.34 -27.12
N VAL A 293 3.54 -1.23 -26.45
CA VAL A 293 2.88 -1.17 -25.14
C VAL A 293 1.39 -1.31 -25.40
N GLU A 294 0.93 -2.55 -25.55
CA GLU A 294 -0.49 -2.82 -25.74
C GLU A 294 -1.07 -3.33 -24.43
N PRO A 295 -2.05 -2.64 -23.84
CA PRO A 295 -2.75 -3.15 -22.68
C PRO A 295 -3.52 -4.44 -23.03
N VAL A 296 -3.53 -5.36 -22.09
CA VAL A 296 -4.44 -6.51 -22.12
C VAL A 296 -5.59 -6.18 -21.19
N ASP A 297 -6.75 -5.93 -21.78
CA ASP A 297 -7.95 -5.49 -21.06
C ASP A 297 -8.88 -6.65 -20.73
N LEU A 298 -9.47 -6.61 -19.58
CA LEU A 298 -10.56 -7.49 -19.16
C LEU A 298 -11.72 -6.63 -18.63
N THR A 299 -12.84 -6.65 -19.37
CA THR A 299 -13.99 -5.78 -19.07
C THR A 299 -14.68 -6.15 -17.76
N SER A 300 -14.70 -7.46 -17.42
CA SER A 300 -15.31 -7.95 -16.19
C SER A 300 -14.75 -9.31 -15.76
N TYR A 301 -14.73 -9.55 -14.44
CA TYR A 301 -14.39 -10.83 -13.83
C TYR A 301 -15.17 -10.98 -12.50
N PRO A 302 -15.71 -12.17 -12.14
CA PRO A 302 -16.25 -13.21 -13.01
C PRO A 302 -17.49 -12.75 -13.74
#